data_e8d1a8198cff7e17427f60142f64c27c
#
_entry.id   e8d1a8198cff7e17427f60142f64c27c
#
_cell.length_a   1.000
_cell.length_b   1.000
_cell.length_c   1.000
_cell.angle_alpha   90.00
_cell.angle_beta   90.00
_cell.angle_gamma   90.00
#
_symmetry.space_group_name_H-M   'P 1'
#
loop_
_entity.id
_entity.type
_entity.pdbx_description
1 polymer ?
#
loop_
_entity_poly.entity_id
_entity_poly.type
_entity_poly.pdbx_seq_one_letter_code
_entity_poly.pdbx_strand_id
1 'polypeptide(L)'
;MAQDHRARQYASTHQRIYDAAMELFTEFGYEEVPISRLASAAGVSVQTFYAHYAGKDELLMALPERADIDALVATVPADRPLGERMRSAILGYVGGLTGDVRADALARWQLIATTSRLRYRAAEYERATAQLFLESLGVEKDPAAAVVVTAQLSAYTQGLLRWADSGDEPALEEIVQEALDALHEL
;
A
#
# COMPACT_ATOMS: atom_id res chain seq x y z
N MET A 1 -13.72 -27.48 8.92
CA MET A 1 -12.96 -27.44 10.21
C MET A 1 -11.44 -27.48 10.03
N ALA A 2 -10.82 -28.49 9.36
CA ALA A 2 -9.35 -28.54 9.19
C ALA A 2 -8.80 -27.44 8.29
N GLN A 3 -9.52 -27.07 7.24
CA GLN A 3 -9.13 -26.00 6.29
C GLN A 3 -9.19 -24.63 6.96
N ASP A 4 -10.20 -24.38 7.77
CA ASP A 4 -10.41 -23.16 8.54
C ASP A 4 -9.34 -22.98 9.67
N HIS A 5 -8.87 -24.09 10.26
CA HIS A 5 -7.78 -24.07 11.22
C HIS A 5 -6.44 -23.71 10.56
N ARG A 6 -6.16 -24.25 9.36
CA ARG A 6 -4.93 -23.92 8.60
C ARG A 6 -4.92 -22.46 8.16
N ALA A 7 -6.04 -21.94 7.67
CA ALA A 7 -6.16 -20.54 7.28
C ALA A 7 -5.91 -19.59 8.46
N ARG A 8 -6.49 -19.89 9.63
CA ARG A 8 -6.24 -19.10 10.85
C ARG A 8 -4.80 -19.18 11.32
N GLN A 9 -4.17 -20.35 11.26
CA GLN A 9 -2.76 -20.53 11.62
C GLN A 9 -1.84 -19.77 10.64
N TYR A 10 -2.16 -19.81 9.34
CA TYR A 10 -1.43 -19.02 8.33
C TYR A 10 -1.53 -17.53 8.63
N ALA A 11 -2.73 -16.99 8.81
CA ALA A 11 -2.95 -15.58 9.11
C ALA A 11 -2.25 -15.15 10.41
N SER A 12 -2.31 -15.96 11.48
CA SER A 12 -1.61 -15.68 12.74
C SER A 12 -0.09 -15.66 12.57
N THR A 13 0.48 -16.56 11.77
CA THR A 13 1.93 -16.59 11.51
C THR A 13 2.33 -15.41 10.64
N HIS A 14 1.53 -15.07 9.63
CA HIS A 14 1.73 -13.91 8.76
C HIS A 14 1.80 -12.63 9.59
N GLN A 15 0.83 -12.41 10.47
CA GLN A 15 0.79 -11.24 11.36
C GLN A 15 2.00 -11.18 12.30
N ARG A 16 2.39 -12.30 12.95
CA ARG A 16 3.57 -12.31 13.84
C ARG A 16 4.86 -11.94 13.12
N ILE A 17 5.03 -12.38 11.86
CA ILE A 17 6.20 -11.99 11.06
C ILE A 17 6.18 -10.50 10.79
N TYR A 18 5.01 -9.96 10.45
CA TYR A 18 4.80 -8.54 10.21
C TYR A 18 5.13 -7.70 11.44
N ASP A 19 4.54 -8.04 12.60
CA ASP A 19 4.72 -7.30 13.86
C ASP A 19 6.19 -7.27 14.27
N ALA A 20 6.87 -8.44 14.25
CA ALA A 20 8.29 -8.54 14.55
C ALA A 20 9.16 -7.73 13.57
N ALA A 21 8.76 -7.65 12.30
CA ALA A 21 9.46 -6.86 11.31
C ALA A 21 9.31 -5.36 11.56
N MET A 22 8.10 -4.89 11.85
CA MET A 22 7.85 -3.47 12.14
C MET A 22 8.60 -2.99 13.37
N GLU A 23 8.63 -3.79 14.45
CA GLU A 23 9.42 -3.50 15.64
C GLU A 23 10.91 -3.36 15.31
N LEU A 24 11.48 -4.34 14.61
CA LEU A 24 12.90 -4.35 14.25
C LEU A 24 13.28 -3.23 13.28
N PHE A 25 12.44 -2.94 12.29
CA PHE A 25 12.70 -1.87 11.33
C PHE A 25 12.65 -0.50 12.00
N THR A 26 11.75 -0.30 12.96
CA THR A 26 11.65 0.93 13.71
C THR A 26 12.87 1.14 14.63
N GLU A 27 13.35 0.06 15.26
CA GLU A 27 14.47 0.13 16.21
C GLU A 27 15.84 0.23 15.52
N PHE A 28 16.05 -0.56 14.44
CA PHE A 28 17.39 -0.74 13.83
C PHE A 28 17.50 -0.17 12.42
N GLY A 29 16.39 0.26 11.83
CA GLY A 29 16.32 0.65 10.42
C GLY A 29 16.13 -0.54 9.48
N TYR A 30 15.47 -0.28 8.35
CA TYR A 30 15.11 -1.31 7.38
C TYR A 30 16.33 -2.05 6.79
N GLU A 31 17.41 -1.33 6.43
CA GLU A 31 18.56 -1.93 5.75
C GLU A 31 19.34 -2.88 6.67
N GLU A 32 19.46 -2.54 7.95
CA GLU A 32 20.29 -3.25 8.93
C GLU A 32 19.68 -4.58 9.42
N VAL A 33 18.42 -4.84 9.12
CA VAL A 33 17.72 -6.04 9.60
C VAL A 33 17.68 -7.13 8.53
N PRO A 34 18.47 -8.23 8.67
CA PRO A 34 18.41 -9.34 7.75
C PRO A 34 17.17 -10.23 8.00
N ILE A 35 16.72 -10.96 6.98
CA ILE A 35 15.55 -11.84 7.06
C ILE A 35 15.73 -12.93 8.15
N SER A 36 16.96 -13.41 8.38
CA SER A 36 17.23 -14.35 9.46
C SER A 36 16.89 -13.82 10.86
N ARG A 37 17.10 -12.50 11.07
CA ARG A 37 16.73 -11.82 12.32
C ARG A 37 15.22 -11.66 12.45
N LEU A 38 14.53 -11.31 11.35
CA LEU A 38 13.06 -11.24 11.29
C LEU A 38 12.44 -12.60 11.63
N ALA A 39 12.89 -13.65 10.94
CA ALA A 39 12.39 -15.01 11.18
C ALA A 39 12.62 -15.46 12.64
N SER A 40 13.80 -15.19 13.20
CA SER A 40 14.12 -15.52 14.59
C SER A 40 13.21 -14.77 15.57
N ALA A 41 13.01 -13.46 15.38
CA ALA A 41 12.14 -12.64 16.24
C ALA A 41 10.67 -13.11 16.17
N ALA A 42 10.19 -13.47 14.98
CA ALA A 42 8.85 -14.02 14.79
C ALA A 42 8.70 -15.48 15.27
N GLY A 43 9.79 -16.15 15.73
CA GLY A 43 9.76 -17.55 16.14
C GLY A 43 9.46 -18.52 15.01
N VAL A 44 9.97 -18.24 13.79
CA VAL A 44 9.80 -19.08 12.60
C VAL A 44 11.13 -19.39 11.91
N SER A 45 11.14 -20.38 11.03
CA SER A 45 12.30 -20.62 10.16
C SER A 45 12.36 -19.58 9.01
N VAL A 46 13.55 -19.35 8.43
CA VAL A 46 13.71 -18.54 7.22
C VAL A 46 12.87 -19.11 6.06
N GLN A 47 12.75 -20.42 5.96
CA GLN A 47 11.89 -21.07 4.97
C GLN A 47 10.41 -20.72 5.21
N THR A 48 9.96 -20.70 6.47
CA THR A 48 8.61 -20.29 6.83
C THR A 48 8.39 -18.81 6.51
N PHE A 49 9.37 -17.93 6.75
CA PHE A 49 9.30 -16.54 6.33
C PHE A 49 8.99 -16.42 4.83
N TYR A 50 9.77 -17.13 3.99
CA TYR A 50 9.56 -17.10 2.53
C TYR A 50 8.27 -17.78 2.04
N ALA A 51 7.62 -18.58 2.87
CA ALA A 51 6.29 -19.11 2.59
C ALA A 51 5.16 -18.05 2.82
N HIS A 52 5.47 -16.97 3.54
CA HIS A 52 4.53 -15.88 3.85
C HIS A 52 4.82 -14.59 3.08
N TYR A 53 6.10 -14.29 2.83
CA TYR A 53 6.56 -13.06 2.18
C TYR A 53 7.69 -13.35 1.21
N ALA A 54 7.62 -12.87 -0.02
CA ALA A 54 8.67 -13.06 -1.02
C ALA A 54 9.97 -12.31 -0.66
N GLY A 55 9.89 -11.29 0.20
CA GLY A 55 11.04 -10.54 0.67
C GLY A 55 10.66 -9.48 1.70
N LYS A 56 11.66 -8.74 2.21
CA LYS A 56 11.45 -7.66 3.18
C LYS A 56 10.55 -6.53 2.64
N ASP A 57 10.65 -6.25 1.34
CA ASP A 57 9.90 -5.16 0.70
C ASP A 57 8.39 -5.43 0.79
N GLU A 58 7.97 -6.70 0.68
CA GLU A 58 6.55 -7.10 0.72
C GLU A 58 5.91 -6.89 2.09
N LEU A 59 6.70 -6.89 3.17
CA LEU A 59 6.22 -6.53 4.50
C LEU A 59 5.67 -5.09 4.56
N LEU A 60 6.25 -4.20 3.78
CA LEU A 60 5.90 -2.77 3.80
C LEU A 60 4.99 -2.37 2.64
N MET A 61 5.04 -3.10 1.53
CA MET A 61 4.36 -2.79 0.29
C MET A 61 3.78 -4.07 -0.33
N ALA A 62 2.60 -4.48 0.13
CA ALA A 62 1.84 -5.56 -0.50
C ALA A 62 1.01 -5.00 -1.67
N LEU A 63 1.04 -5.67 -2.83
CA LEU A 63 0.09 -5.35 -3.90
C LEU A 63 -1.33 -5.69 -3.43
N PRO A 64 -2.30 -4.80 -3.69
CA PRO A 64 -3.68 -5.11 -3.40
C PRO A 64 -4.14 -6.32 -4.22
N GLU A 65 -5.02 -7.12 -3.66
CA GLU A 65 -5.66 -8.17 -4.43
C GLU A 65 -6.61 -7.55 -5.48
N ARG A 66 -6.79 -8.24 -6.60
CA ARG A 66 -7.71 -7.80 -7.64
C ARG A 66 -9.12 -7.57 -7.08
N ALA A 67 -9.57 -8.43 -6.16
CA ALA A 67 -10.88 -8.33 -5.53
C ALA A 67 -11.04 -7.04 -4.72
N ASP A 68 -9.99 -6.55 -4.08
CA ASP A 68 -10.01 -5.29 -3.31
C ASP A 68 -10.17 -4.08 -4.25
N ILE A 69 -9.46 -4.10 -5.38
CA ILE A 69 -9.59 -3.06 -6.41
C ILE A 69 -10.98 -3.10 -7.03
N ASP A 70 -11.51 -4.28 -7.37
CA ASP A 70 -12.86 -4.44 -7.92
C ASP A 70 -13.92 -3.91 -6.94
N ALA A 71 -13.77 -4.21 -5.63
CA ALA A 71 -14.66 -3.71 -4.60
C ALA A 71 -14.59 -2.18 -4.47
N LEU A 72 -13.38 -1.61 -4.50
CA LEU A 72 -13.18 -0.16 -4.43
C LEU A 72 -13.77 0.56 -5.64
N VAL A 73 -13.53 0.05 -6.85
CA VAL A 73 -14.08 0.59 -8.10
C VAL A 73 -15.62 0.52 -8.11
N ALA A 74 -16.21 -0.52 -7.55
CA ALA A 74 -17.66 -0.68 -7.45
C ALA A 74 -18.35 0.34 -6.53
N THR A 75 -17.61 0.99 -5.63
CA THR A 75 -18.17 2.05 -4.77
C THR A 75 -18.44 3.36 -5.51
N VAL A 76 -17.88 3.53 -6.72
CA VAL A 76 -17.95 4.79 -7.47
C VAL A 76 -18.85 4.63 -8.69
N PRO A 77 -19.81 5.57 -8.94
CA PRO A 77 -20.69 5.52 -10.11
C PRO A 77 -19.93 5.44 -11.43
N ALA A 78 -20.34 4.50 -12.30
CA ALA A 78 -19.64 4.21 -13.55
C ALA A 78 -19.84 5.27 -14.64
N ASP A 79 -20.85 6.13 -14.51
CA ASP A 79 -21.21 7.20 -15.43
C ASP A 79 -20.35 8.47 -15.28
N ARG A 80 -19.49 8.53 -14.26
CA ARG A 80 -18.58 9.64 -14.05
C ARG A 80 -17.32 9.56 -14.93
N PRO A 81 -16.70 10.69 -15.26
CA PRO A 81 -15.39 10.73 -15.90
C PRO A 81 -14.35 9.90 -15.13
N LEU A 82 -13.45 9.22 -15.84
CA LEU A 82 -12.47 8.32 -15.25
C LEU A 82 -11.64 8.97 -14.13
N GLY A 83 -11.18 10.23 -14.33
CA GLY A 83 -10.43 10.98 -13.32
C GLY A 83 -11.21 11.21 -12.03
N GLU A 84 -12.51 11.54 -12.13
CA GLU A 84 -13.38 11.68 -10.96
C GLU A 84 -13.62 10.36 -10.24
N ARG A 85 -13.75 9.27 -10.99
CA ARG A 85 -13.89 7.91 -10.42
C ARG A 85 -12.64 7.53 -9.64
N MET A 86 -11.46 7.69 -10.23
CA MET A 86 -10.19 7.39 -9.56
C MET A 86 -10.00 8.25 -8.31
N ARG A 87 -10.23 9.57 -8.42
CA ARG A 87 -10.18 10.48 -7.28
C ARG A 87 -11.10 10.03 -6.15
N SER A 88 -12.37 9.75 -6.46
CA SER A 88 -13.36 9.33 -5.46
C SER A 88 -12.97 8.00 -4.81
N ALA A 89 -12.45 7.04 -5.57
CA ALA A 89 -11.96 5.77 -5.05
C ALA A 89 -10.78 5.97 -4.08
N ILE A 90 -9.79 6.78 -4.47
CA ILE A 90 -8.61 7.07 -3.64
C ILE A 90 -9.04 7.77 -2.33
N LEU A 91 -9.86 8.81 -2.39
CA LEU A 91 -10.31 9.54 -1.20
C LEU A 91 -11.20 8.67 -0.30
N GLY A 92 -12.04 7.81 -0.89
CA GLY A 92 -12.83 6.84 -0.14
C GLY A 92 -11.96 5.81 0.59
N TYR A 93 -10.92 5.31 -0.05
CA TYR A 93 -9.94 4.42 0.57
C TYR A 93 -9.20 5.11 1.73
N VAL A 94 -8.69 6.31 1.50
CA VAL A 94 -7.97 7.11 2.50
C VAL A 94 -8.84 7.40 3.72
N GLY A 95 -10.08 7.83 3.51
CA GLY A 95 -11.05 8.08 4.59
C GLY A 95 -11.44 6.83 5.38
N GLY A 96 -11.22 5.63 4.82
CA GLY A 96 -11.37 4.36 5.52
C GLY A 96 -10.20 3.98 6.43
N LEU A 97 -9.06 4.63 6.31
CA LEU A 97 -7.88 4.39 7.16
C LEU A 97 -8.06 5.10 8.51
N THR A 98 -8.45 4.37 9.54
CA THR A 98 -8.71 4.92 10.88
C THR A 98 -8.00 4.14 11.97
N GLY A 99 -7.83 4.75 13.16
CA GLY A 99 -7.27 4.09 14.34
C GLY A 99 -5.92 3.40 14.09
N ASP A 100 -5.80 2.16 14.53
CA ASP A 100 -4.56 1.37 14.44
C ASP A 100 -4.13 1.12 12.99
N VAL A 101 -5.09 0.98 12.04
CA VAL A 101 -4.78 0.80 10.61
C VAL A 101 -4.09 2.03 10.03
N ARG A 102 -4.54 3.24 10.43
CA ARG A 102 -3.90 4.50 10.02
C ARG A 102 -2.52 4.65 10.64
N ALA A 103 -2.38 4.35 11.93
CA ALA A 103 -1.10 4.42 12.62
C ALA A 103 -0.07 3.46 12.01
N ASP A 104 -0.48 2.24 11.69
CA ASP A 104 0.34 1.26 11.00
C ASP A 104 0.74 1.72 9.58
N ALA A 105 -0.20 2.28 8.82
CA ALA A 105 0.08 2.85 7.51
C ALA A 105 1.12 3.99 7.61
N LEU A 106 0.98 4.88 8.59
CA LEU A 106 1.94 5.98 8.82
C LEU A 106 3.34 5.42 9.11
N ALA A 107 3.47 4.46 10.02
CA ALA A 107 4.76 3.87 10.37
C ALA A 107 5.43 3.21 9.16
N ARG A 108 4.67 2.49 8.32
CA ARG A 108 5.17 1.90 7.07
C ARG A 108 5.64 2.98 6.08
N TRP A 109 4.84 4.02 5.87
CA TRP A 109 5.19 5.08 4.93
C TRP A 109 6.37 5.93 5.42
N GLN A 110 6.58 6.09 6.74
CA GLN A 110 7.78 6.71 7.29
C GLN A 110 9.05 5.90 6.99
N LEU A 111 9.00 4.56 7.07
CA LEU A 111 10.11 3.70 6.64
C LEU A 111 10.36 3.81 5.14
N ILE A 112 9.30 3.85 4.34
CA ILE A 112 9.40 4.01 2.88
C ILE A 112 10.00 5.38 2.53
N ALA A 113 9.53 6.46 3.14
CA ALA A 113 9.97 7.82 2.86
C ALA A 113 11.46 8.03 3.22
N THR A 114 11.94 7.43 4.29
CA THR A 114 13.32 7.57 4.77
C THR A 114 14.32 6.62 4.10
N THR A 115 13.86 5.56 3.42
CA THR A 115 14.71 4.54 2.79
C THR A 115 14.70 4.67 1.27
N SER A 116 15.82 5.11 0.66
CA SER A 116 15.92 5.36 -0.79
C SER A 116 15.50 4.15 -1.65
N ARG A 117 15.91 2.94 -1.26
CA ARG A 117 15.55 1.68 -1.93
C ARG A 117 14.03 1.45 -1.91
N LEU A 118 13.38 1.70 -0.77
CA LEU A 118 11.94 1.52 -0.64
C LEU A 118 11.15 2.56 -1.44
N ARG A 119 11.62 3.80 -1.50
CA ARG A 119 11.01 4.82 -2.38
C ARG A 119 11.06 4.41 -3.85
N TYR A 120 12.15 3.80 -4.30
CA TYR A 120 12.25 3.28 -5.66
C TYR A 120 11.27 2.12 -5.89
N ARG A 121 11.18 1.19 -4.93
CA ARG A 121 10.22 0.07 -4.98
C ARG A 121 8.78 0.55 -4.94
N ALA A 122 8.44 1.60 -4.19
CA ALA A 122 7.10 2.18 -4.17
C ALA A 122 6.61 2.60 -5.56
N ALA A 123 7.49 3.13 -6.42
CA ALA A 123 7.14 3.46 -7.79
C ALA A 123 6.87 2.22 -8.68
N GLU A 124 7.47 1.08 -8.38
CA GLU A 124 7.16 -0.19 -9.07
C GLU A 124 5.78 -0.72 -8.63
N TYR A 125 5.48 -0.66 -7.33
CA TYR A 125 4.17 -1.04 -6.78
C TYR A 125 3.06 -0.14 -7.28
N GLU A 126 3.30 1.16 -7.40
CA GLU A 126 2.37 2.13 -7.99
C GLU A 126 1.99 1.72 -9.42
N ARG A 127 2.99 1.39 -10.26
CA ARG A 127 2.73 0.94 -11.64
C ARG A 127 1.97 -0.38 -11.71
N ALA A 128 2.30 -1.34 -10.84
CA ALA A 128 1.57 -2.60 -10.77
C ALA A 128 0.11 -2.40 -10.31
N THR A 129 -0.09 -1.52 -9.33
CA THR A 129 -1.43 -1.12 -8.86
C THR A 129 -2.23 -0.41 -9.96
N ALA A 130 -1.58 0.47 -10.75
CA ALA A 130 -2.21 1.12 -11.89
C ALA A 130 -2.74 0.10 -12.91
N GLN A 131 -1.97 -0.94 -13.19
CA GLN A 131 -2.39 -2.02 -14.08
C GLN A 131 -3.63 -2.74 -13.55
N LEU A 132 -3.70 -3.03 -12.26
CA LEU A 132 -4.88 -3.65 -11.63
C LEU A 132 -6.12 -2.77 -11.76
N PHE A 133 -5.98 -1.45 -11.59
CA PHE A 133 -7.09 -0.51 -11.80
C PHE A 133 -7.56 -0.49 -13.25
N LEU A 134 -6.64 -0.41 -14.22
CA LEU A 134 -6.97 -0.42 -15.66
C LEU A 134 -7.75 -1.69 -16.04
N GLU A 135 -7.32 -2.84 -15.56
CA GLU A 135 -7.98 -4.11 -15.79
C GLU A 135 -9.36 -4.19 -15.11
N SER A 136 -9.47 -3.71 -13.85
CA SER A 136 -10.74 -3.67 -13.12
C SER A 136 -11.77 -2.77 -13.80
N LEU A 137 -11.30 -1.66 -14.37
CA LEU A 137 -12.13 -0.71 -15.10
C LEU A 137 -12.44 -1.15 -16.53
N GLY A 138 -11.79 -2.19 -17.06
CA GLY A 138 -11.93 -2.67 -18.43
C GLY A 138 -11.40 -1.70 -19.49
N VAL A 139 -10.38 -0.90 -19.14
CA VAL A 139 -9.79 0.15 -19.99
C VAL A 139 -8.28 -0.05 -20.21
N GLU A 140 -7.77 -1.24 -20.02
CA GLU A 140 -6.33 -1.57 -20.09
C GLU A 140 -5.71 -1.33 -21.48
N LYS A 141 -6.54 -1.19 -22.52
CA LYS A 141 -6.11 -0.92 -23.90
C LYS A 141 -6.23 0.56 -24.32
N ASP A 142 -6.75 1.41 -23.44
CA ASP A 142 -6.90 2.84 -23.70
C ASP A 142 -5.67 3.61 -23.15
N PRO A 143 -4.80 4.17 -24.03
CA PRO A 143 -3.65 4.94 -23.61
C PRO A 143 -4.01 6.19 -22.81
N ALA A 144 -5.16 6.83 -23.08
CA ALA A 144 -5.60 8.00 -22.33
C ALA A 144 -6.02 7.60 -20.91
N ALA A 145 -6.71 6.47 -20.75
CA ALA A 145 -7.04 5.91 -19.44
C ALA A 145 -5.77 5.58 -18.63
N ALA A 146 -4.75 5.00 -19.28
CA ALA A 146 -3.47 4.70 -18.63
C ALA A 146 -2.81 5.97 -18.07
N VAL A 147 -2.82 7.08 -18.81
CA VAL A 147 -2.28 8.37 -18.33
C VAL A 147 -3.07 8.85 -17.11
N VAL A 148 -4.40 8.85 -17.18
CA VAL A 148 -5.25 9.32 -16.07
C VAL A 148 -5.04 8.49 -14.81
N VAL A 149 -5.09 7.16 -14.90
CA VAL A 149 -4.93 6.27 -13.76
C VAL A 149 -3.55 6.42 -13.13
N THR A 150 -2.48 6.44 -13.96
CA THR A 150 -1.11 6.59 -13.47
C THR A 150 -0.90 7.94 -12.80
N ALA A 151 -1.40 9.04 -13.38
CA ALA A 151 -1.28 10.37 -12.79
C ALA A 151 -1.97 10.45 -11.41
N GLN A 152 -3.17 9.91 -11.28
CA GLN A 152 -3.92 9.89 -10.01
C GLN A 152 -3.19 9.06 -8.93
N LEU A 153 -2.66 7.89 -9.28
CA LEU A 153 -1.90 7.06 -8.33
C LEU A 153 -0.56 7.70 -7.98
N SER A 154 0.10 8.37 -8.93
CA SER A 154 1.34 9.11 -8.63
C SER A 154 1.08 10.27 -7.67
N ALA A 155 0.02 11.04 -7.87
CA ALA A 155 -0.38 12.08 -6.93
C ALA A 155 -0.69 11.49 -5.53
N TYR A 156 -1.40 10.37 -5.47
CA TYR A 156 -1.65 9.64 -4.22
C TYR A 156 -0.35 9.20 -3.53
N THR A 157 0.59 8.59 -4.25
CA THR A 157 1.90 8.17 -3.72
C THR A 157 2.69 9.37 -3.19
N GLN A 158 2.70 10.50 -3.90
CA GLN A 158 3.34 11.74 -3.43
C GLN A 158 2.65 12.29 -2.17
N GLY A 159 1.33 12.21 -2.10
CA GLY A 159 0.56 12.53 -0.89
C GLY A 159 0.98 11.70 0.32
N LEU A 160 1.12 10.37 0.15
CA LEU A 160 1.55 9.45 1.20
C LEU A 160 2.99 9.72 1.68
N LEU A 161 3.91 10.03 0.76
CA LEU A 161 5.28 10.40 1.12
C LEU A 161 5.32 11.70 1.93
N ARG A 162 4.55 12.72 1.51
CA ARG A 162 4.44 14.00 2.25
C ARG A 162 3.81 13.79 3.62
N TRP A 163 2.76 12.96 3.71
CA TRP A 163 2.13 12.62 4.97
C TRP A 163 3.08 11.92 5.95
N ALA A 164 3.89 10.99 5.45
CA ALA A 164 4.92 10.31 6.25
C ALA A 164 5.93 11.30 6.84
N ASP A 165 6.34 12.30 6.07
CA ASP A 165 7.27 13.36 6.52
C ASP A 165 6.60 14.32 7.52
N SER A 166 5.30 14.55 7.43
CA SER A 166 4.56 15.49 8.30
C SER A 166 4.15 14.92 9.65
N GLY A 167 4.11 13.58 9.80
CA GLY A 167 3.73 12.92 11.06
C GLY A 167 2.23 13.02 11.38
N ASP A 168 1.35 13.05 10.36
CA ASP A 168 -0.11 13.14 10.43
C ASP A 168 -0.67 14.55 10.75
N GLU A 169 0.14 15.59 10.61
CA GLU A 169 -0.30 16.99 10.64
C GLU A 169 0.31 17.77 9.46
N PRO A 170 -0.47 18.14 8.41
CA PRO A 170 -1.94 17.96 8.21
C PRO A 170 -2.39 16.51 8.08
N ALA A 171 -3.71 16.28 8.19
CA ALA A 171 -4.31 14.97 8.06
C ALA A 171 -4.06 14.35 6.65
N LEU A 172 -3.97 13.02 6.58
CA LEU A 172 -3.73 12.30 5.32
C LEU A 172 -4.71 12.70 4.21
N GLU A 173 -5.99 12.85 4.57
CA GLU A 173 -7.06 13.21 3.64
C GLU A 173 -6.82 14.58 3.00
N GLU A 174 -6.37 15.56 3.78
CA GLU A 174 -6.06 16.92 3.30
C GLU A 174 -4.88 16.90 2.34
N ILE A 175 -3.80 16.19 2.72
CA ILE A 175 -2.59 16.09 1.92
C ILE A 175 -2.86 15.37 0.58
N VAL A 176 -3.61 14.28 0.61
CA VAL A 176 -3.96 13.52 -0.61
C VAL A 176 -4.92 14.33 -1.48
N GLN A 177 -5.88 15.04 -0.88
CA GLN A 177 -6.78 15.95 -1.58
C GLN A 177 -6.00 17.03 -2.33
N GLU A 178 -5.07 17.72 -1.67
CA GLU A 178 -4.21 18.75 -2.29
C GLU A 178 -3.38 18.18 -3.45
N ALA A 179 -2.79 16.97 -3.27
CA ALA A 179 -2.00 16.33 -4.31
C ALA A 179 -2.83 15.98 -5.56
N LEU A 180 -4.08 15.54 -5.35
CA LEU A 180 -5.01 15.24 -6.44
C LEU A 180 -5.55 16.51 -7.10
N ASP A 181 -5.73 17.61 -6.35
CA ASP A 181 -6.17 18.91 -6.88
C ASP A 181 -5.11 19.52 -7.81
N ALA A 182 -3.83 19.36 -7.49
CA ALA A 182 -2.73 19.83 -8.34
C ALA A 182 -2.77 19.26 -9.77
N LEU A 183 -3.37 18.09 -9.99
CA LEU A 183 -3.56 17.53 -11.34
C LEU A 183 -4.57 18.31 -12.21
N HIS A 184 -5.40 19.14 -11.60
CA HIS A 184 -6.39 19.94 -12.32
C HIS A 184 -5.88 21.36 -12.66
N GLU A 185 -4.72 21.74 -12.10
CA GLU A 185 -4.08 23.03 -12.34
C GLU A 185 -3.03 22.98 -13.46
N LEU A 186 -2.75 21.78 -13.97
CA LEU A 186 -1.81 21.52 -15.07
C LEU A 186 -2.52 21.46 -16.40
#